data_0f201a3a9a84287b3a8a82a0b5db5f67
#
_entry.id   0f201a3a9a84287b3a8a82a0b5db5f67
#
_cell.length_a   1.000
_cell.length_b   1.000
_cell.length_c   1.000
_cell.angle_alpha   90.00
_cell.angle_beta   90.00
_cell.angle_gamma   90.00
#
_symmetry.space_group_name_H-M   'P 1'
#
loop_
_entity.id
_entity.type
_entity.pdbx_description
1 polymer ?
#
loop_
_entity_poly.entity_id
_entity_poly.type
_entity_poly.pdbx_seq_one_letter_code
_entity_poly.pdbx_strand_id
1 'polypeptide(L)'
;MYGRCTVLGATLRGVEAIPVDVEVAVSNGLPGFSIVGMGDASVQEARERVRAALRSSGFQMPSDKIVVNLAPSSLRKTGSGLDLPIAVALLAATGQIDRACIENRLFVGELSLEGFVRGVAGSLAFALCAKKRGCSLVCAEDGETVSVDGLAQYGLRFLGGM
;
A
#
# COMPACT_ATOMS: atom_id res chain seq x y z
N MET A 1 1.93 19.07 9.35
CA MET A 1 2.43 18.07 8.38
C MET A 1 1.37 17.88 7.31
N TYR A 2 1.66 18.21 6.04
CA TYR A 2 0.73 18.03 4.95
C TYR A 2 1.47 17.74 3.65
N GLY A 3 0.78 17.12 2.69
CA GLY A 3 1.34 16.74 1.41
C GLY A 3 0.45 15.76 0.66
N ARG A 4 0.89 15.36 -0.52
CA ARG A 4 0.21 14.39 -1.36
C ARG A 4 1.19 13.41 -1.95
N CYS A 5 0.74 12.17 -2.16
CA CYS A 5 1.51 11.17 -2.87
C CYS A 5 0.58 10.12 -3.47
N THR A 6 0.94 9.60 -4.64
CA THR A 6 0.24 8.48 -5.27
C THR A 6 1.21 7.32 -5.39
N VAL A 7 0.76 6.15 -4.95
CA VAL A 7 1.53 4.89 -4.97
C VAL A 7 0.70 3.83 -5.69
N LEU A 8 1.36 3.00 -6.49
CA LEU A 8 0.68 1.93 -7.20
C LEU A 8 0.56 0.70 -6.30
N GLY A 9 -0.68 0.25 -6.14
CA GLY A 9 -1.04 -1.04 -5.56
C GLY A 9 -1.85 -1.85 -6.55
N ALA A 10 -2.49 -2.90 -6.07
CA ALA A 10 -3.40 -3.70 -6.87
C ALA A 10 -4.41 -4.42 -5.99
N THR A 11 -5.52 -4.81 -6.58
CA THR A 11 -6.56 -5.60 -5.94
C THR A 11 -6.90 -6.80 -6.81
N LEU A 12 -7.35 -7.89 -6.20
CA LEU A 12 -7.77 -9.07 -6.94
C LEU A 12 -9.22 -8.93 -7.40
N ARG A 13 -9.45 -9.31 -8.66
CA ARG A 13 -10.79 -9.51 -9.21
C ARG A 13 -10.79 -10.90 -9.85
N GLY A 14 -11.34 -11.88 -9.14
CA GLY A 14 -11.19 -13.28 -9.51
C GLY A 14 -9.71 -13.69 -9.39
N VAL A 15 -9.14 -14.19 -10.46
CA VAL A 15 -7.74 -14.64 -10.52
C VAL A 15 -6.79 -13.56 -11.07
N GLU A 16 -7.32 -12.40 -11.39
CA GLU A 16 -6.55 -11.30 -12.00
C GLU A 16 -6.32 -10.19 -10.98
N ALA A 17 -5.11 -9.64 -10.97
CA ALA A 17 -4.81 -8.45 -10.20
C ALA A 17 -4.99 -7.21 -11.07
N ILE A 18 -5.75 -6.26 -10.57
CA ILE A 18 -6.05 -5.00 -11.25
C ILE A 18 -5.30 -3.87 -10.54
N PRO A 19 -4.57 -3.02 -11.27
CA PRO A 19 -3.83 -1.93 -10.63
C PRO A 19 -4.77 -0.92 -9.98
N VAL A 20 -4.33 -0.40 -8.83
CA VAL A 20 -5.05 0.60 -8.04
C VAL A 20 -4.08 1.74 -7.76
N ASP A 21 -4.46 2.95 -8.13
CA ASP A 21 -3.73 4.14 -7.70
C ASP A 21 -4.17 4.51 -6.29
N VAL A 22 -3.24 4.48 -5.37
CA VAL A 22 -3.46 4.81 -3.96
C VAL A 22 -3.01 6.26 -3.76
N GLU A 23 -3.99 7.16 -3.72
CA GLU A 23 -3.74 8.60 -3.61
C GLU A 23 -3.96 9.02 -2.16
N VAL A 24 -2.93 9.55 -1.53
CA VAL A 24 -3.01 10.03 -0.15
C VAL A 24 -2.83 11.53 -0.11
N ALA A 25 -3.74 12.21 0.57
CA ALA A 25 -3.64 13.63 0.86
C ALA A 25 -3.71 13.84 2.37
N VAL A 26 -2.73 14.58 2.89
CA VAL A 26 -2.70 15.03 4.29
C VAL A 26 -2.83 16.53 4.28
N SER A 27 -3.82 17.06 4.96
CA SER A 27 -4.12 18.49 4.98
C SER A 27 -4.53 18.95 6.37
N ASN A 28 -4.47 20.27 6.60
CA ASN A 28 -4.97 20.85 7.82
C ASN A 28 -6.48 20.68 7.91
N GLY A 29 -6.97 20.43 9.10
CA GLY A 29 -8.39 20.24 9.34
C GLY A 29 -8.64 19.43 10.60
N LEU A 30 -9.89 19.06 10.82
CA LEU A 30 -10.23 18.17 11.91
C LEU A 30 -9.54 16.82 11.71
N PRO A 31 -8.90 16.27 12.75
CA PRO A 31 -8.25 14.97 12.64
C PRO A 31 -9.21 13.91 12.12
N GLY A 32 -8.74 13.10 11.19
CA GLY A 32 -9.53 12.04 10.61
C GLY A 32 -8.69 11.23 9.64
N PHE A 33 -9.12 10.00 9.41
CA PHE A 33 -8.49 9.09 8.47
C PHE A 33 -9.60 8.38 7.71
N SER A 34 -9.81 8.75 6.46
CA SER A 34 -10.86 8.17 5.63
C SER A 34 -10.28 7.50 4.37
N ILE A 35 -10.93 6.43 3.94
CA ILE A 35 -10.60 5.70 2.72
C ILE A 35 -11.85 5.70 1.84
N VAL A 36 -11.70 6.26 0.64
CA VAL A 36 -12.79 6.32 -0.36
C VAL A 36 -12.38 5.56 -1.62
N GLY A 37 -13.33 5.11 -2.41
CA GLY A 37 -13.10 4.42 -3.66
C GLY A 37 -13.54 2.96 -3.66
N MET A 38 -14.65 2.62 -3.03
CA MET A 38 -15.24 1.28 -3.02
C MET A 38 -14.36 0.20 -2.39
N GLY A 39 -13.78 0.50 -1.25
CA GLY A 39 -13.10 -0.51 -0.44
C GLY A 39 -14.09 -1.36 0.36
N ASP A 40 -13.87 -2.68 0.42
CA ASP A 40 -14.63 -3.55 1.29
C ASP A 40 -14.29 -3.32 2.77
N ALA A 41 -14.87 -4.12 3.67
CA ALA A 41 -14.61 -3.99 5.11
C ALA A 41 -13.12 -4.18 5.43
N SER A 42 -12.44 -5.13 4.79
CA SER A 42 -11.03 -5.38 5.02
C SER A 42 -10.16 -4.20 4.58
N VAL A 43 -10.49 -3.56 3.46
CA VAL A 43 -9.82 -2.34 3.00
C VAL A 43 -10.06 -1.20 3.99
N GLN A 44 -11.28 -1.04 4.49
CA GLN A 44 -11.59 0.00 5.47
C GLN A 44 -10.85 -0.20 6.80
N GLU A 45 -10.61 -1.44 7.20
CA GLU A 45 -9.83 -1.77 8.40
C GLU A 45 -8.34 -1.37 8.26
N ALA A 46 -7.85 -1.15 7.04
CA ALA A 46 -6.48 -0.71 6.82
C ALA A 46 -6.12 0.54 7.63
N ARG A 47 -7.10 1.41 7.92
CA ARG A 47 -6.89 2.60 8.75
C ARG A 47 -6.26 2.25 10.10
N GLU A 48 -6.77 1.21 10.74
CA GLU A 48 -6.27 0.78 12.06
C GLU A 48 -4.90 0.10 11.95
N ARG A 49 -4.74 -0.78 10.96
CA ARG A 49 -3.46 -1.49 10.76
C ARG A 49 -2.34 -0.52 10.38
N VAL A 50 -2.60 0.40 9.46
CA VAL A 50 -1.62 1.40 9.03
C VAL A 50 -1.23 2.31 10.18
N ARG A 51 -2.21 2.81 10.94
CA ARG A 51 -1.96 3.68 12.10
C ARG A 51 -1.04 3.00 13.11
N ALA A 52 -1.37 1.78 13.48
CA ALA A 52 -0.59 1.02 14.46
C ALA A 52 0.81 0.68 13.92
N ALA A 53 0.89 0.27 12.65
CA ALA A 53 2.16 -0.09 12.02
C ALA A 53 3.12 1.10 11.91
N LEU A 54 2.63 2.28 11.54
CA LEU A 54 3.46 3.49 11.51
C LEU A 54 4.07 3.77 12.89
N ARG A 55 3.23 3.78 13.92
CA ARG A 55 3.67 4.06 15.29
C ARG A 55 4.67 3.02 15.79
N SER A 56 4.39 1.75 15.56
CA SER A 56 5.28 0.65 15.99
C SER A 56 6.62 0.67 15.26
N SER A 57 6.65 1.21 14.05
CA SER A 57 7.88 1.31 13.24
C SER A 57 8.68 2.58 13.52
N GLY A 58 8.25 3.42 14.46
CA GLY A 58 8.95 4.64 14.82
C GLY A 58 8.65 5.84 13.92
N PHE A 59 7.69 5.71 13.01
CA PHE A 59 7.23 6.83 12.19
C PHE A 59 6.18 7.66 12.93
N GLN A 60 6.01 8.90 12.48
CA GLN A 60 4.98 9.77 13.01
C GLN A 60 3.66 9.53 12.27
N MET A 61 2.60 9.29 13.04
CA MET A 61 1.26 9.26 12.50
C MET A 61 0.70 10.68 12.51
N PRO A 62 0.36 11.27 11.35
CA PRO A 62 -0.17 12.64 11.32
C PRO A 62 -1.47 12.73 12.12
N SER A 63 -1.64 13.83 12.86
CA SER A 63 -2.89 14.14 13.57
C SER A 63 -3.82 15.02 12.75
N ASP A 64 -3.45 15.31 11.53
CA ASP A 64 -4.22 16.11 10.57
C ASP A 64 -5.27 15.28 9.86
N LYS A 65 -5.94 15.89 8.89
CA LYS A 65 -6.92 15.21 8.05
C LYS A 65 -6.22 14.38 6.99
N ILE A 66 -6.45 13.07 7.00
CA ILE A 66 -5.90 12.13 6.04
C ILE A 66 -7.04 11.58 5.19
N VAL A 67 -6.90 11.72 3.88
CA VAL A 67 -7.84 11.12 2.91
C VAL A 67 -7.06 10.22 1.98
N VAL A 68 -7.49 8.97 1.87
CA VAL A 68 -6.98 8.00 0.92
C VAL A 68 -8.05 7.79 -0.14
N ASN A 69 -7.70 8.04 -1.40
CA ASN A 69 -8.57 7.74 -2.52
C ASN A 69 -8.00 6.58 -3.33
N LEU A 70 -8.80 5.55 -3.51
CA LEU A 70 -8.42 4.35 -4.27
C LEU A 70 -9.05 4.42 -5.66
N ALA A 71 -8.25 4.71 -6.67
CA ALA A 71 -8.72 4.87 -8.04
C ALA A 71 -8.39 3.64 -8.91
N PRO A 72 -9.25 3.27 -9.84
CA PRO A 72 -10.48 3.96 -10.25
C PRO A 72 -11.63 3.72 -9.27
N SER A 73 -12.50 4.70 -9.12
CA SER A 73 -13.59 4.64 -8.14
C SER A 73 -14.68 3.60 -8.48
N SER A 74 -14.77 3.20 -9.74
CA SER A 74 -15.73 2.19 -10.20
C SER A 74 -15.30 0.76 -9.90
N LEU A 75 -14.03 0.53 -9.58
CA LEU A 75 -13.49 -0.79 -9.26
C LEU A 75 -13.61 -1.05 -7.76
N ARG A 76 -14.21 -2.19 -7.40
CA ARG A 76 -14.26 -2.62 -6.00
C ARG A 76 -12.88 -3.15 -5.57
N LYS A 77 -12.39 -2.67 -4.43
CA LYS A 77 -11.12 -3.10 -3.84
C LYS A 77 -11.40 -4.01 -2.66
N THR A 78 -10.66 -5.11 -2.59
CA THR A 78 -10.90 -6.17 -1.62
C THR A 78 -9.61 -6.61 -0.92
N GLY A 79 -9.76 -7.16 0.27
CA GLY A 79 -8.67 -7.76 1.02
C GLY A 79 -7.80 -6.74 1.74
N SER A 80 -6.66 -7.21 2.23
CA SER A 80 -5.74 -6.44 3.06
C SER A 80 -4.45 -6.02 2.34
N GLY A 81 -4.30 -6.40 1.08
CA GLY A 81 -3.07 -6.15 0.31
C GLY A 81 -2.77 -4.69 0.02
N LEU A 82 -3.74 -3.81 0.20
CA LEU A 82 -3.55 -2.37 0.03
C LEU A 82 -2.99 -1.67 1.27
N ASP A 83 -2.82 -2.39 2.39
CA ASP A 83 -2.24 -1.80 3.60
C ASP A 83 -0.87 -1.19 3.31
N LEU A 84 0.01 -1.96 2.69
CA LEU A 84 1.38 -1.51 2.40
C LEU A 84 1.41 -0.27 1.50
N PRO A 85 0.75 -0.25 0.34
CA PRO A 85 0.78 0.96 -0.49
C PRO A 85 0.13 2.17 0.18
N ILE A 86 -0.88 1.99 1.02
CA ILE A 86 -1.47 3.10 1.79
C ILE A 86 -0.43 3.66 2.77
N ALA A 87 0.25 2.81 3.52
CA ALA A 87 1.28 3.24 4.46
C ALA A 87 2.45 3.94 3.75
N VAL A 88 2.92 3.38 2.65
CA VAL A 88 4.00 3.95 1.85
C VAL A 88 3.62 5.32 1.30
N ALA A 89 2.41 5.46 0.77
CA ALA A 89 1.91 6.74 0.26
C ALA A 89 1.81 7.79 1.36
N LEU A 90 1.34 7.39 2.55
CA LEU A 90 1.25 8.28 3.70
C LEU A 90 2.64 8.75 4.16
N LEU A 91 3.60 7.84 4.24
CA LEU A 91 4.98 8.18 4.62
C LEU A 91 5.64 9.11 3.61
N ALA A 92 5.43 8.87 2.32
CA ALA A 92 5.97 9.74 1.27
C ALA A 92 5.28 11.11 1.26
N ALA A 93 3.95 11.14 1.44
CA ALA A 93 3.19 12.38 1.49
C ALA A 93 3.63 13.30 2.65
N THR A 94 4.08 12.72 3.74
CA THR A 94 4.54 13.46 4.93
C THR A 94 6.07 13.63 4.98
N GLY A 95 6.76 13.23 3.92
CA GLY A 95 8.22 13.41 3.82
C GLY A 95 9.04 12.50 4.72
N GLN A 96 8.45 11.44 5.26
CA GLN A 96 9.14 10.51 6.15
C GLN A 96 9.95 9.45 5.41
N ILE A 97 9.66 9.23 4.13
CA ILE A 97 10.49 8.44 3.22
C ILE A 97 10.71 9.21 1.94
N ASP A 98 11.79 8.89 1.23
CA ASP A 98 12.11 9.51 -0.05
C ASP A 98 11.16 8.98 -1.14
N ARG A 99 10.63 9.88 -1.96
CA ARG A 99 9.77 9.52 -3.10
C ARG A 99 10.48 8.64 -4.13
N ALA A 100 11.81 8.67 -4.18
CA ALA A 100 12.58 7.76 -5.03
C ALA A 100 12.34 6.29 -4.69
N CYS A 101 11.94 5.99 -3.44
CA CYS A 101 11.64 4.63 -2.99
C CYS A 101 10.37 4.05 -3.60
N ILE A 102 9.53 4.87 -4.21
CA ILE A 102 8.22 4.44 -4.72
C ILE A 102 8.11 4.45 -6.24
N GLU A 103 9.08 5.03 -6.93
CA GLU A 103 9.04 5.15 -8.38
C GLU A 103 9.14 3.78 -9.06
N ASN A 104 8.29 3.54 -10.06
CA ASN A 104 8.28 2.32 -10.86
C ASN A 104 8.15 1.04 -10.03
N ARG A 105 7.39 1.11 -8.95
CA ARG A 105 7.17 -0.02 -8.04
C ARG A 105 5.69 -0.21 -7.78
N LEU A 106 5.26 -1.47 -7.76
CA LEU A 106 3.93 -1.88 -7.32
C LEU A 106 4.08 -2.50 -5.93
N PHE A 107 3.32 -2.00 -4.98
CA PHE A 107 3.36 -2.45 -3.59
C PHE A 107 2.15 -3.29 -3.27
N VAL A 108 2.35 -4.43 -2.61
CA VAL A 108 1.27 -5.26 -2.09
C VAL A 108 1.71 -5.93 -0.80
N GLY A 109 0.87 -5.87 0.21
CA GLY A 109 1.14 -6.52 1.50
C GLY A 109 0.15 -6.09 2.56
N GLU A 110 -0.08 -6.98 3.50
CA GLU A 110 -0.84 -6.69 4.72
C GLU A 110 0.13 -6.22 5.79
N LEU A 111 -0.30 -5.30 6.64
CA LEU A 111 0.49 -4.87 7.79
C LEU A 111 -0.06 -5.46 9.08
N SER A 112 0.83 -6.01 9.91
CA SER A 112 0.50 -6.30 11.29
C SER A 112 0.54 -5.02 12.12
N LEU A 113 -0.05 -5.05 13.29
CA LEU A 113 -0.05 -3.88 14.20
C LEU A 113 1.36 -3.49 14.65
N GLU A 114 2.30 -4.44 14.59
CA GLU A 114 3.71 -4.22 14.95
C GLU A 114 4.55 -3.71 13.79
N GLY A 115 3.98 -3.60 12.60
CA GLY A 115 4.68 -3.10 11.42
C GLY A 115 5.34 -4.16 10.56
N PHE A 116 5.07 -5.46 10.79
CA PHE A 116 5.52 -6.51 9.89
C PHE A 116 4.70 -6.49 8.61
N VAL A 117 5.37 -6.74 7.49
CA VAL A 117 4.71 -6.91 6.20
C VAL A 117 4.41 -8.39 6.01
N ARG A 118 3.14 -8.69 5.78
CA ARG A 118 2.66 -10.07 5.61
C ARG A 118 2.20 -10.31 4.19
N GLY A 119 2.48 -11.52 3.67
CA GLY A 119 2.02 -11.95 2.36
C GLY A 119 0.52 -12.08 2.30
N VAL A 120 -0.02 -11.84 1.12
CA VAL A 120 -1.44 -12.02 0.82
C VAL A 120 -1.59 -13.04 -0.30
N ALA A 121 -2.77 -13.64 -0.41
CA ALA A 121 -3.06 -14.59 -1.49
C ALA A 121 -3.00 -13.88 -2.84
N GLY A 122 -2.58 -14.60 -3.87
CA GLY A 122 -2.55 -14.06 -5.24
C GLY A 122 -1.19 -13.59 -5.70
N SER A 123 -0.10 -14.11 -5.13
CA SER A 123 1.27 -13.68 -5.46
C SER A 123 1.56 -13.68 -6.95
N LEU A 124 1.15 -14.72 -7.69
CA LEU A 124 1.36 -14.78 -9.14
C LEU A 124 0.59 -13.67 -9.87
N ALA A 125 -0.66 -13.44 -9.48
CA ALA A 125 -1.48 -12.40 -10.10
C ALA A 125 -0.86 -11.01 -9.91
N PHE A 126 -0.37 -10.72 -8.71
CA PHE A 126 0.29 -9.44 -8.42
C PHE A 126 1.61 -9.30 -9.18
N ALA A 127 2.39 -10.38 -9.28
CA ALA A 127 3.64 -10.38 -10.04
C ALA A 127 3.39 -10.11 -11.53
N LEU A 128 2.39 -10.76 -12.11
CA LEU A 128 2.01 -10.54 -13.52
C LEU A 128 1.50 -9.11 -13.75
N CYS A 129 0.76 -8.57 -12.80
CA CYS A 129 0.28 -7.18 -12.85
C CYS A 129 1.45 -6.19 -12.86
N ALA A 130 2.43 -6.38 -11.98
CA ALA A 130 3.62 -5.53 -11.92
C ALA A 130 4.40 -5.59 -13.23
N LYS A 131 4.62 -6.79 -13.75
CA LYS A 131 5.33 -6.99 -15.02
C LYS A 131 4.62 -6.29 -16.18
N LYS A 132 3.31 -6.43 -16.27
CA LYS A 132 2.51 -5.79 -17.32
C LYS A 132 2.60 -4.27 -17.27
N ARG A 133 2.72 -3.70 -16.08
CA ARG A 133 2.85 -2.26 -15.87
C ARG A 133 4.29 -1.76 -16.01
N GLY A 134 5.26 -2.64 -16.23
CA GLY A 134 6.66 -2.28 -16.31
C GLY A 134 7.26 -1.86 -14.96
N CYS A 135 6.69 -2.33 -13.86
CA CYS A 135 7.12 -2.02 -12.51
C CYS A 135 7.84 -3.20 -11.87
N SER A 136 8.71 -2.90 -10.90
CA SER A 136 9.15 -3.92 -9.95
C SER A 136 8.06 -4.16 -8.91
N LEU A 137 8.09 -5.32 -8.25
CA LEU A 137 7.13 -5.69 -7.21
C LEU A 137 7.79 -5.60 -5.85
N VAL A 138 7.16 -4.90 -4.92
CA VAL A 138 7.53 -4.89 -3.50
C VAL A 138 6.45 -5.61 -2.72
N CYS A 139 6.80 -6.68 -2.06
CA CYS A 139 5.87 -7.55 -1.35
C CYS A 139 6.50 -8.06 -0.05
N ALA A 140 5.78 -8.89 0.68
CA ALA A 140 6.30 -9.45 1.92
C ALA A 140 7.46 -10.41 1.63
N GLU A 141 8.51 -10.33 2.46
CA GLU A 141 9.65 -11.23 2.39
C GLU A 141 9.23 -12.68 2.65
N ASP A 142 8.31 -12.91 3.58
CA ASP A 142 7.81 -14.23 3.95
C ASP A 142 6.67 -14.75 3.06
N GLY A 143 6.33 -14.00 2.02
CA GLY A 143 5.28 -14.37 1.10
C GLY A 143 5.65 -15.53 0.19
N GLU A 144 4.66 -16.02 -0.55
CA GLU A 144 4.87 -17.06 -1.54
C GLU A 144 5.85 -16.58 -2.61
N THR A 145 6.90 -17.38 -2.86
CA THR A 145 7.90 -17.05 -3.88
C THR A 145 7.37 -17.40 -5.25
N VAL A 146 7.30 -16.41 -6.12
CA VAL A 146 6.89 -16.57 -7.52
C VAL A 146 7.99 -16.00 -8.40
N SER A 147 8.45 -16.79 -9.36
CA SER A 147 9.44 -16.34 -10.32
C SER A 147 8.77 -16.00 -11.64
N VAL A 148 8.94 -14.76 -12.08
CA VAL A 148 8.43 -14.27 -13.36
C VAL A 148 9.59 -13.62 -14.11
N ASP A 149 9.86 -14.08 -15.32
CA ASP A 149 10.96 -13.59 -16.14
C ASP A 149 10.81 -12.09 -16.41
N GLY A 150 11.90 -11.37 -16.22
CA GLY A 150 11.95 -9.91 -16.46
C GLY A 150 11.33 -9.07 -15.36
N LEU A 151 10.94 -9.67 -14.23
CA LEU A 151 10.38 -8.96 -13.10
C LEU A 151 11.37 -8.91 -11.93
N ALA A 152 11.70 -7.71 -11.48
CA ALA A 152 12.44 -7.52 -10.22
C ALA A 152 11.45 -7.54 -9.06
N GLN A 153 11.76 -8.32 -8.03
CA GLN A 153 10.93 -8.43 -6.83
C GLN A 153 11.78 -8.13 -5.59
N TYR A 154 11.22 -7.36 -4.68
CA TYR A 154 11.86 -7.00 -3.42
C TYR A 154 10.98 -7.44 -2.25
N GLY A 155 11.54 -8.25 -1.37
CA GLY A 155 10.89 -8.67 -0.15
C GLY A 155 11.09 -7.63 0.96
N LEU A 156 10.02 -7.23 1.60
CA LEU A 156 10.04 -6.31 2.73
C LEU A 156 9.53 -7.04 3.97
N ARG A 157 10.29 -7.01 5.04
CA ARG A 157 9.93 -7.68 6.30
C ARG A 157 9.20 -6.74 7.26
N PHE A 158 9.67 -5.50 7.35
CA PHE A 158 9.11 -4.49 8.23
C PHE A 158 8.85 -3.20 7.47
N LEU A 159 7.81 -2.49 7.87
CA LEU A 159 7.57 -1.14 7.34
C LEU A 159 8.77 -0.22 7.60
N GLY A 160 9.40 -0.36 8.76
CA GLY A 160 10.61 0.40 9.10
C GLY A 160 11.82 0.11 8.23
N GLY A 161 11.79 -0.93 7.39
CA GLY A 161 12.85 -1.25 6.44
C GLY A 161 12.78 -0.48 5.12
N MET A 162 11.82 0.39 4.98
CA MET A 162 11.67 1.21 3.78
C MET A 162 12.83 2.20 3.61
#